data_7880ed0772854824403a4061b3d8f3f6
#
_entry.id   7880ed0772854824403a4061b3d8f3f6
#
_cell.length_a   1.000
_cell.length_b   1.000
_cell.length_c   1.000
_cell.angle_alpha   90.00
_cell.angle_beta   90.00
_cell.angle_gamma   90.00
#
_symmetry.space_group_name_H-M   'P 1'
#
loop_
_entity.id
_entity.type
_entity.pdbx_description
1 polymer ?
#
loop_
_entity_poly.entity_id
_entity_poly.type
_entity_poly.pdbx_seq_one_letter_code
_entity_poly.pdbx_strand_id
1 'polypeptide(L)'
;MSYVTGIESSRGRAIAFDQPCNAEPSEMLNVRYDLARVKREVTPADIARGPATLWRYAALLPVAANRAVSLDEGFTPLLRAPRLGRALGLSNLLV
;
A
#
# COMPACT_ATOMS: atom_id res chain seq x y z
N MET A 1 -9.46 -5.40 13.06
CA MET A 1 -8.28 -5.33 13.94
C MET A 1 -7.05 -5.12 13.08
N SER A 2 -6.27 -4.11 13.37
CA SER A 2 -5.09 -3.77 12.54
C SER A 2 -3.92 -4.71 12.85
N TYR A 3 -3.13 -5.06 11.84
CA TYR A 3 -1.85 -5.76 11.99
C TYR A 3 -0.69 -4.78 12.13
N VAL A 4 -0.97 -3.49 12.09
CA VAL A 4 0.04 -2.44 12.26
C VAL A 4 0.41 -2.34 13.73
N THR A 5 1.70 -2.40 14.04
CA THR A 5 2.24 -2.30 15.41
C THR A 5 2.78 -0.90 15.72
N GLY A 6 3.02 -0.08 14.71
CA GLY A 6 3.48 1.28 14.90
C GLY A 6 3.91 1.94 13.59
N ILE A 7 4.21 3.22 13.68
CA ILE A 7 4.85 4.00 12.62
C ILE A 7 6.14 4.56 13.19
N GLU A 8 7.21 4.47 12.44
CA GLU A 8 8.48 5.08 12.83
C GLU A 8 9.10 5.88 11.69
N SER A 9 9.80 6.93 12.01
CA SER A 9 10.56 7.70 11.03
C SER A 9 11.85 6.98 10.62
N SER A 10 12.43 7.37 9.50
CA SER A 10 13.75 6.88 9.04
C SER A 10 14.88 7.13 10.03
N ARG A 11 14.66 7.97 11.03
CA ARG A 11 15.59 8.26 12.15
C ARG A 11 15.25 7.49 13.43
N GLY A 12 14.32 6.51 13.36
CA GLY A 12 13.95 5.67 14.51
C GLY A 12 13.00 6.33 15.51
N ARG A 13 12.39 7.46 15.17
CA ARG A 13 11.43 8.15 16.05
C ARG A 13 10.04 7.53 15.88
N ALA A 14 9.43 7.11 16.98
CA ALA A 14 8.04 6.64 16.98
C ALA A 14 7.06 7.79 16.68
N ILE A 15 6.09 7.54 15.82
CA ILE A 15 5.06 8.49 15.41
C ILE A 15 3.70 7.97 15.88
N ALA A 16 2.91 8.83 16.52
CA ALA A 16 1.56 8.48 16.96
C ALA A 16 0.58 8.42 15.77
N PHE A 17 -0.35 7.45 15.79
CA PHE A 17 -1.32 7.25 14.71
C PHE A 17 -2.37 8.36 14.58
N ASP A 18 -2.67 9.02 15.67
CA ASP A 18 -3.75 10.01 15.80
C ASP A 18 -3.29 11.45 15.56
N GLN A 19 -1.98 11.66 15.38
CA GLN A 19 -1.44 12.98 15.11
C GLN A 19 -1.27 13.21 13.60
N PRO A 20 -1.50 14.44 13.12
CA PRO A 20 -1.07 14.84 11.79
C PRO A 20 0.39 14.48 11.61
N CYS A 21 0.75 14.03 10.42
CA CYS A 21 2.11 13.61 10.12
C CYS A 21 3.09 14.78 10.31
N ASN A 22 3.69 14.85 11.48
CA ASN A 22 4.71 15.84 11.85
C ASN A 22 6.11 15.33 11.49
N ALA A 23 6.23 14.51 10.46
CA ALA A 23 7.54 14.14 9.94
C ALA A 23 8.21 15.40 9.40
N GLU A 24 9.47 15.59 9.77
CA GLU A 24 10.30 16.58 9.09
C GLU A 24 10.32 16.27 7.59
N PRO A 25 10.35 17.27 6.70
CA PRO A 25 10.28 17.06 5.26
C PRO A 25 11.33 16.07 4.70
N SER A 26 12.41 15.86 5.44
CA SER A 26 13.50 14.94 5.08
C SER A 26 13.36 13.53 5.66
N GLU A 27 12.33 13.26 6.44
CA GLU A 27 12.11 11.95 7.06
C GLU A 27 11.07 11.13 6.26
N MET A 28 11.40 9.87 5.99
CA MET A 28 10.43 8.90 5.51
C MET A 28 9.76 8.21 6.69
N LEU A 29 8.49 7.85 6.54
CA LEU A 29 7.75 7.07 7.53
C LEU A 29 7.64 5.62 7.09
N ASN A 30 7.94 4.72 8.03
CA ASN A 30 7.84 3.28 7.84
C ASN A 30 6.74 2.74 8.75
N VAL A 31 5.79 2.03 8.17
CA VAL A 31 4.77 1.32 8.94
C VAL A 31 5.35 -0.02 9.39
N ARG A 32 5.19 -0.33 10.67
CA ARG A 32 5.62 -1.59 11.28
C ARG A 32 4.44 -2.55 11.42
N TYR A 33 4.67 -3.82 11.15
CA TYR A 33 3.65 -4.87 11.14
C TYR A 33 4.04 -6.05 12.01
N ASP A 34 3.05 -6.70 12.61
CA ASP A 34 3.18 -8.06 13.10
C ASP A 34 3.08 -9.04 11.92
N LEU A 35 4.20 -9.24 11.25
CA LEU A 35 4.26 -10.12 10.07
C LEU A 35 3.96 -11.58 10.40
N ALA A 36 4.29 -12.04 11.59
CA ALA A 36 3.99 -13.40 12.02
C ALA A 36 2.48 -13.62 12.12
N ARG A 37 1.77 -12.63 12.63
CA ARG A 37 0.30 -12.64 12.71
C ARG A 37 -0.33 -12.53 11.32
N VAL A 38 0.15 -11.61 10.47
CA VAL A 38 -0.30 -11.49 9.07
C VAL A 38 -0.19 -12.82 8.34
N LYS A 39 0.97 -13.50 8.46
CA LYS A 39 1.20 -14.80 7.81
C LYS A 39 0.20 -15.88 8.24
N ARG A 40 -0.26 -15.84 9.48
CA ARG A 40 -1.23 -16.82 9.99
C ARG A 40 -2.68 -16.50 9.61
N GLU A 41 -3.03 -15.23 9.55
CA GLU A 41 -4.43 -14.77 9.54
C GLU A 41 -4.88 -14.21 8.19
N VAL A 42 -3.97 -13.80 7.31
CA VAL A 42 -4.29 -13.20 6.01
C VAL A 42 -3.85 -14.14 4.89
N THR A 43 -4.81 -14.57 4.08
CA THR A 43 -4.54 -15.43 2.92
C THR A 43 -4.63 -14.64 1.60
N PRO A 44 -3.98 -15.11 0.53
CA PRO A 44 -4.17 -14.53 -0.81
C PRO A 44 -5.64 -14.48 -1.25
N ALA A 45 -6.44 -15.47 -0.82
CA ALA A 45 -7.87 -15.53 -1.12
C ALA A 45 -8.65 -14.41 -0.41
N ASP A 46 -8.26 -14.04 0.82
CA ASP A 46 -8.88 -12.92 1.55
C ASP A 46 -8.60 -11.60 0.83
N ILE A 47 -7.38 -11.39 0.39
CA ILE A 47 -6.99 -10.23 -0.40
C ILE A 47 -7.76 -10.19 -1.73
N ALA A 48 -7.87 -11.33 -2.43
CA ALA A 48 -8.55 -11.40 -3.72
C ALA A 48 -10.05 -11.05 -3.66
N ARG A 49 -10.71 -11.30 -2.51
CA ARG A 49 -12.11 -10.92 -2.29
C ARG A 49 -12.33 -9.42 -2.05
N GLY A 50 -11.27 -8.65 -1.80
CA GLY A 50 -11.37 -7.22 -1.58
C GLY A 50 -11.74 -6.43 -2.86
N PRO A 51 -12.09 -5.14 -2.73
CA PRO A 51 -12.43 -4.30 -3.87
C PRO A 51 -11.24 -4.12 -4.83
N ALA A 52 -11.52 -3.69 -6.07
CA ALA A 52 -10.47 -3.40 -7.05
C ALA A 52 -9.89 -1.97 -6.84
N THR A 53 -9.45 -1.69 -5.63
CA THR A 53 -8.84 -0.40 -5.21
C THR A 53 -7.72 -0.67 -4.21
N LEU A 54 -7.03 0.38 -3.74
CA LEU A 54 -6.08 0.29 -2.62
C LEU A 54 -6.68 -0.42 -1.39
N TRP A 55 -7.98 -0.23 -1.15
CA TRP A 55 -8.69 -0.78 0.01
C TRP A 55 -8.87 -2.30 -0.02
N ARG A 56 -8.46 -2.96 -1.11
CA ARG A 56 -8.24 -4.41 -1.16
C ARG A 56 -7.30 -4.89 -0.05
N TYR A 57 -6.36 -4.05 0.32
CA TYR A 57 -5.34 -4.31 1.33
C TYR A 57 -5.67 -3.66 2.68
N ALA A 58 -6.94 -3.34 2.94
CA ALA A 58 -7.39 -2.61 4.14
C ALA A 58 -6.85 -3.20 5.45
N ALA A 59 -6.74 -4.54 5.54
CA ALA A 59 -6.19 -5.21 6.72
C ALA A 59 -4.72 -4.81 7.03
N LEU A 60 -3.97 -4.39 6.01
CA LEU A 60 -2.56 -4.02 6.10
C LEU A 60 -2.35 -2.50 6.10
N LEU A 61 -3.41 -1.70 5.95
CA LEU A 61 -3.28 -0.25 5.97
C LEU A 61 -3.27 0.28 7.40
N PRO A 62 -2.54 1.39 7.67
CA PRO A 62 -2.49 2.01 9.00
C PRO A 62 -3.75 2.82 9.34
N VAL A 63 -4.76 2.78 8.48
CA VAL A 63 -6.03 3.49 8.63
C VAL A 63 -7.18 2.51 8.55
N ALA A 64 -8.17 2.66 9.41
CA ALA A 64 -9.36 1.81 9.40
C ALA A 64 -10.21 2.06 8.13
N ALA A 65 -10.71 0.99 7.51
CA ALA A 65 -11.47 1.06 6.26
C ALA A 65 -12.75 1.94 6.36
N ASN A 66 -13.36 2.03 7.54
CA ASN A 66 -14.54 2.88 7.78
C ASN A 66 -14.22 4.39 7.78
N ARG A 67 -12.93 4.75 7.75
CA ARG A 67 -12.44 6.13 7.61
C ARG A 67 -11.89 6.42 6.23
N ALA A 68 -12.06 5.48 5.30
CA ALA A 68 -11.56 5.63 3.94
C ALA A 68 -12.21 6.82 3.24
N VAL A 69 -11.37 7.69 2.70
CA VAL A 69 -11.75 8.64 1.65
C VAL A 69 -11.05 8.14 0.40
N SER A 70 -11.81 7.68 -0.60
CA SER A 70 -11.26 7.04 -1.78
C SER A 70 -11.68 7.75 -3.05
N LEU A 71 -10.76 7.84 -3.98
CA LEU A 71 -10.99 8.25 -5.38
C LEU A 71 -10.85 7.04 -6.32
N ASP A 72 -11.10 5.82 -5.81
CA ASP A 72 -10.89 4.56 -6.50
C ASP A 72 -9.41 4.33 -6.92
N GLU A 73 -8.49 4.88 -6.14
CA GLU A 73 -7.05 4.73 -6.33
C GLU A 73 -6.57 3.27 -6.17
N GLY A 74 -5.49 2.97 -6.82
CA GLY A 74 -4.90 1.64 -6.86
C GLY A 74 -5.47 0.79 -7.99
N PHE A 75 -4.98 -0.45 -8.11
CA PHE A 75 -5.38 -1.40 -9.14
C PHE A 75 -5.21 -0.86 -10.57
N THR A 76 -4.16 -0.06 -10.78
CA THR A 76 -3.85 0.58 -12.06
C THR A 76 -3.70 -0.48 -13.16
N PRO A 77 -4.40 -0.35 -14.30
CA PRO A 77 -4.34 -1.32 -15.37
C PRO A 77 -2.96 -1.33 -16.04
N LEU A 78 -2.48 -2.51 -16.41
CA LEU A 78 -1.34 -2.65 -17.31
C LEU A 78 -1.80 -2.44 -18.76
N LEU A 79 -1.28 -1.39 -19.40
CA LEU A 79 -1.64 -1.02 -20.76
C LEU A 79 -0.56 -1.41 -21.76
N ARG A 80 -0.96 -1.92 -22.93
CA ARG A 80 -0.01 -2.16 -24.02
C ARG A 80 0.48 -0.84 -24.60
N ALA A 81 1.80 -0.72 -24.75
CA ALA A 81 2.47 0.45 -25.31
C ALA A 81 3.17 0.12 -26.65
N PRO A 82 2.44 -0.18 -27.74
CA PRO A 82 3.02 -0.72 -28.97
C PRO A 82 3.93 0.27 -29.71
N ARG A 83 3.66 1.57 -29.61
CA ARG A 83 4.51 2.61 -30.22
C ARG A 83 5.87 2.69 -29.52
N LEU A 84 5.83 2.79 -28.19
CA LEU A 84 7.06 2.84 -27.38
C LEU A 84 7.83 1.52 -27.50
N GLY A 85 7.14 0.38 -27.48
CA GLY A 85 7.73 -0.94 -27.67
C GLY A 85 8.51 -1.03 -28.98
N ARG A 86 7.94 -0.56 -30.09
CA ARG A 86 8.66 -0.53 -31.39
C ARG A 86 9.90 0.36 -31.36
N ALA A 87 9.81 1.54 -30.74
CA ALA A 87 10.94 2.43 -30.62
C ALA A 87 12.10 1.85 -29.80
N LEU A 88 11.78 0.98 -28.84
CA LEU A 88 12.75 0.34 -27.93
C LEU A 88 13.13 -1.09 -28.36
N GLY A 89 12.59 -1.61 -29.45
CA GLY A 89 12.82 -3.00 -29.89
C GLY A 89 12.15 -4.06 -28.97
N LEU A 90 11.12 -3.69 -28.23
CA LEU A 90 10.39 -4.56 -27.30
C LEU A 90 9.01 -4.92 -27.86
N SER A 91 8.82 -6.17 -28.23
CA SER A 91 7.58 -6.64 -28.88
C SER A 91 6.35 -6.69 -27.97
N ASN A 92 6.53 -6.70 -26.65
CA ASN A 92 5.46 -6.93 -25.70
C ASN A 92 5.54 -6.00 -24.46
N LEU A 93 5.80 -4.71 -24.71
CA LEU A 93 5.91 -3.72 -23.65
C LEU A 93 4.53 -3.41 -23.06
N LEU A 94 4.43 -3.54 -21.74
CA LEU A 94 3.32 -3.10 -20.91
C LEU A 94 3.77 -1.98 -19.96
N VAL A 95 2.90 -1.02 -19.70
CA VAL A 95 3.13 0.10 -18.79
C VAL A 95 1.93 0.31 -17.88
#